data_d78cd1bbcd5e0a544e39409bfbcf8d6f
#
_entry.id   d78cd1bbcd5e0a544e39409bfbcf8d6f
#
_cell.length_a   1.000
_cell.length_b   1.000
_cell.length_c   1.000
_cell.angle_alpha   90.00
_cell.angle_beta   90.00
_cell.angle_gamma   90.00
#
_symmetry.space_group_name_H-M   'P 1'
#
loop_
_entity.id
_entity.type
_entity.pdbx_description
1 polymer ?
#
loop_
_entity_poly.entity_id
_entity_poly.type
_entity_poly.pdbx_seq_one_letter_code
_entity_poly.pdbx_strand_id
1 'polypeptide(L)'
;LYQARLTVFDGVNSTLSTPISISAGNKPVATLLTTPSNGGLFKAGDVISYSAQATDIEDGQLPASAFTWNIDFLHEGHVHPGIPITGVTSGSFQVPTTGHDFSGFTRYRITVTVTDSNGLQSSQSATVFPEKVNLTFDTAPGGLTLYVDSIAHQAPFVYDTLIGFNHTIEARNQTGSASTYTFASWSDG
;
A
#
# COMPACT_ATOMS: atom_id res chain seq x y z
N LEU A 1 8.24 22.76 -26.25
CA LEU A 1 9.28 21.77 -26.50
C LEU A 1 10.39 22.42 -27.33
N TYR A 2 11.61 22.45 -26.84
CA TYR A 2 12.79 22.96 -27.54
C TYR A 2 13.61 21.79 -28.10
N GLN A 3 14.33 22.01 -29.18
CA GLN A 3 15.30 21.07 -29.73
C GLN A 3 16.69 21.67 -29.69
N ALA A 4 17.64 20.95 -29.09
CA ALA A 4 19.04 21.31 -29.14
C ALA A 4 19.78 20.36 -30.11
N ARG A 5 20.70 20.96 -30.93
CA ARG A 5 21.58 20.22 -31.81
C ARG A 5 23.01 20.73 -31.61
N LEU A 6 23.98 19.80 -31.67
CA LEU A 6 25.39 20.14 -31.69
C LEU A 6 25.83 20.16 -33.14
N THR A 7 26.47 21.26 -33.56
CA THR A 7 27.22 21.31 -34.81
C THR A 7 28.72 21.22 -34.51
N VAL A 8 29.40 20.28 -35.11
CA VAL A 8 30.86 20.13 -35.03
C VAL A 8 31.41 20.50 -36.38
N PHE A 9 32.43 21.40 -36.39
CA PHE A 9 33.13 21.86 -37.57
C PHE A 9 34.62 21.59 -37.43
N ASP A 10 35.21 20.90 -38.40
CA ASP A 10 36.65 20.50 -38.40
C ASP A 10 37.58 21.45 -39.17
N GLY A 11 37.03 22.59 -39.61
CA GLY A 11 37.72 23.57 -40.45
C GLY A 11 37.38 23.45 -41.94
N VAL A 12 36.75 22.35 -42.37
CA VAL A 12 36.36 22.09 -43.77
C VAL A 12 34.92 21.60 -43.82
N ASN A 13 34.52 20.67 -42.96
CA ASN A 13 33.21 20.02 -42.95
C ASN A 13 32.45 20.30 -41.65
N SER A 14 31.11 20.32 -41.76
CA SER A 14 30.24 20.42 -40.62
C SER A 14 29.39 19.14 -40.48
N THR A 15 29.30 18.63 -39.25
CA THR A 15 28.41 17.52 -38.89
C THR A 15 27.43 17.96 -37.83
N LEU A 16 26.12 17.66 -38.04
CA LEU A 16 25.07 17.88 -37.05
C LEU A 16 24.77 16.59 -36.29
N SER A 17 24.64 16.71 -34.97
CA SER A 17 24.07 15.63 -34.17
C SER A 17 22.59 15.39 -34.47
N THR A 18 22.06 14.24 -34.08
CA THR A 18 20.62 14.06 -33.91
C THR A 18 20.10 15.08 -32.88
N PRO A 19 18.89 15.65 -33.07
CA PRO A 19 18.34 16.58 -32.10
C PRO A 19 17.98 15.86 -30.79
N ILE A 20 18.25 16.53 -29.68
CA ILE A 20 17.69 16.16 -28.36
C ILE A 20 16.54 17.11 -28.02
N SER A 21 15.43 16.55 -27.55
CA SER A 21 14.28 17.36 -27.08
C SER A 21 14.55 17.84 -25.65
N ILE A 22 14.32 19.12 -25.43
CA ILE A 22 14.41 19.75 -24.11
C ILE A 22 13.02 20.27 -23.80
N SER A 23 12.36 19.74 -22.77
CA SER A 23 11.17 20.33 -22.21
C SER A 23 11.57 21.45 -21.26
N ALA A 24 11.18 22.67 -21.57
CA ALA A 24 11.24 23.80 -20.65
C ALA A 24 9.81 24.05 -20.19
N GLY A 25 9.52 23.74 -18.98
CA GLY A 25 8.26 23.90 -18.31
C GLY A 25 8.47 23.65 -16.82
N ASN A 26 7.49 23.99 -16.02
CA ASN A 26 7.50 23.62 -14.62
C ASN A 26 6.70 22.33 -14.40
N LYS A 27 7.00 21.66 -13.30
CA LYS A 27 6.25 20.47 -12.90
C LYS A 27 4.86 20.84 -12.40
N PRO A 28 3.83 20.05 -12.68
CA PRO A 28 2.51 20.28 -12.15
C PRO A 28 2.51 20.22 -10.62
N VAL A 29 1.59 20.94 -9.99
CA VAL A 29 1.37 20.92 -8.55
C VAL A 29 0.16 20.05 -8.26
N ALA A 30 0.38 18.88 -7.66
CA ALA A 30 -0.67 18.00 -7.17
C ALA A 30 -1.05 18.37 -5.73
N THR A 31 -2.34 18.40 -5.44
CA THR A 31 -2.88 18.61 -4.10
C THR A 31 -3.86 17.49 -3.77
N LEU A 32 -3.60 16.75 -2.69
CA LEU A 32 -4.54 15.77 -2.15
C LEU A 32 -5.71 16.51 -1.50
N LEU A 33 -6.95 16.22 -1.90
CA LEU A 33 -8.17 16.87 -1.41
C LEU A 33 -8.88 16.07 -0.34
N THR A 34 -9.05 14.79 -0.61
CA THR A 34 -9.62 13.83 0.32
C THR A 34 -8.65 12.69 0.45
N THR A 35 -8.16 12.54 1.63
CA THR A 35 -7.40 11.37 2.00
C THR A 35 -7.87 10.96 3.35
N PRO A 36 -7.64 9.72 3.73
CA PRO A 36 -7.38 9.57 5.13
C PRO A 36 -6.23 10.53 5.45
N SER A 37 -6.36 11.32 6.50
CA SER A 37 -5.27 12.17 6.95
C SER A 37 -4.00 11.33 7.03
N ASN A 38 -2.87 11.88 6.58
CA ASN A 38 -1.59 11.19 6.72
C ASN A 38 -1.37 10.82 8.21
N GLY A 39 -1.16 9.52 8.49
CA GLY A 39 -1.18 8.99 9.85
C GLY A 39 -2.55 8.51 10.35
N GLY A 40 -3.61 8.59 9.54
CA GLY A 40 -4.93 8.08 9.88
C GLY A 40 -4.94 6.57 10.14
N LEU A 41 -5.89 6.13 10.99
CA LEU A 41 -6.08 4.72 11.32
C LEU A 41 -7.20 4.11 10.49
N PHE A 42 -7.10 2.80 10.22
CA PHE A 42 -8.14 2.01 9.56
C PHE A 42 -8.37 0.67 10.27
N LYS A 43 -9.57 0.12 10.08
CA LYS A 43 -9.99 -1.23 10.52
C LYS A 43 -10.29 -2.10 9.31
N ALA A 44 -10.39 -3.40 9.52
CA ALA A 44 -10.85 -4.32 8.50
C ALA A 44 -12.29 -3.97 8.07
N GLY A 45 -12.54 -3.98 6.78
CA GLY A 45 -13.82 -3.61 6.19
C GLY A 45 -14.02 -2.12 5.93
N ASP A 46 -13.14 -1.24 6.44
CA ASP A 46 -13.22 0.20 6.17
C ASP A 46 -13.07 0.49 4.67
N VAL A 47 -13.78 1.52 4.21
CA VAL A 47 -13.64 2.06 2.86
C VAL A 47 -12.77 3.31 2.93
N ILE A 48 -11.60 3.24 2.33
CA ILE A 48 -10.64 4.35 2.26
C ILE A 48 -10.84 5.07 0.93
N SER A 49 -11.34 6.31 0.99
CA SER A 49 -11.52 7.18 -0.18
C SER A 49 -10.31 8.08 -0.38
N TYR A 50 -10.00 8.40 -1.63
CA TYR A 50 -8.94 9.31 -2.01
C TYR A 50 -9.38 10.23 -3.14
N SER A 51 -8.89 11.46 -3.15
CA SER A 51 -9.07 12.40 -4.26
C SER A 51 -7.95 13.43 -4.33
N ALA A 52 -7.69 13.96 -5.52
CA ALA A 52 -6.71 14.98 -5.76
C ALA A 52 -7.15 15.94 -6.86
N GLN A 53 -6.54 17.11 -6.86
CA GLN A 53 -6.53 18.04 -7.98
C GLN A 53 -5.08 18.38 -8.34
N ALA A 54 -4.86 18.85 -9.55
CA ALA A 54 -3.56 19.33 -9.97
C ALA A 54 -3.70 20.50 -10.94
N THR A 55 -2.75 21.42 -10.83
CA THR A 55 -2.62 22.58 -11.71
C THR A 55 -1.21 22.68 -12.24
N ASP A 56 -1.09 23.22 -13.41
CA ASP A 56 0.17 23.56 -14.05
C ASP A 56 0.09 24.99 -14.60
N ILE A 57 1.22 25.68 -14.70
CA ILE A 57 1.23 27.09 -15.18
C ILE A 57 0.88 27.14 -16.67
N GLU A 58 1.37 26.19 -17.44
CA GLU A 58 1.17 26.13 -18.89
C GLU A 58 -0.18 25.53 -19.27
N ASP A 59 -0.61 24.48 -18.54
CA ASP A 59 -1.79 23.67 -18.87
C ASP A 59 -3.04 24.08 -18.06
N GLY A 60 -2.88 24.88 -17.00
CA GLY A 60 -3.98 25.23 -16.08
C GLY A 60 -4.41 24.03 -15.22
N GLN A 61 -5.72 23.84 -15.07
CA GLN A 61 -6.28 22.69 -14.34
C GLN A 61 -6.09 21.40 -15.14
N LEU A 62 -5.39 20.44 -14.58
CA LEU A 62 -5.10 19.17 -15.27
C LEU A 62 -6.34 18.26 -15.33
N PRO A 63 -6.58 17.59 -16.48
CA PRO A 63 -7.69 16.66 -16.66
C PRO A 63 -7.44 15.34 -15.92
N ALA A 64 -8.51 14.55 -15.73
CA ALA A 64 -8.43 13.26 -15.06
C ALA A 64 -7.39 12.30 -15.69
N SER A 65 -7.20 12.38 -17.01
CA SER A 65 -6.20 11.56 -17.75
C SER A 65 -4.75 11.81 -17.31
N ALA A 66 -4.48 12.94 -16.64
CA ALA A 66 -3.15 13.26 -16.12
C ALA A 66 -2.80 12.50 -14.84
N PHE A 67 -3.78 11.84 -14.20
CA PHE A 67 -3.63 11.24 -12.88
C PHE A 67 -3.37 9.73 -12.96
N THR A 68 -2.41 9.27 -12.15
CA THR A 68 -2.14 7.86 -11.87
C THR A 68 -2.05 7.66 -10.38
N TRP A 69 -2.82 6.71 -9.86
CA TRP A 69 -2.82 6.34 -8.45
C TRP A 69 -2.16 4.98 -8.26
N ASN A 70 -1.38 4.86 -7.16
CA ASN A 70 -0.86 3.59 -6.66
C ASN A 70 -1.25 3.46 -5.19
N ILE A 71 -1.81 2.30 -4.83
CA ILE A 71 -2.17 1.95 -3.46
C ILE A 71 -1.32 0.75 -3.08
N ASP A 72 -0.23 1.02 -2.36
CA ASP A 72 0.73 0.01 -1.96
C ASP A 72 0.44 -0.47 -0.54
N PHE A 73 0.43 -1.78 -0.33
CA PHE A 73 0.48 -2.37 1.00
C PHE A 73 1.94 -2.64 1.37
N LEU A 74 2.38 -2.09 2.49
CA LEU A 74 3.73 -2.25 3.00
C LEU A 74 3.70 -3.14 4.23
N HIS A 75 4.54 -4.17 4.24
CA HIS A 75 4.61 -5.17 5.29
C HIS A 75 6.09 -5.51 5.56
N GLU A 76 6.54 -5.37 6.81
CA GLU A 76 7.86 -5.78 7.30
C GLU A 76 9.05 -5.54 6.35
N GLY A 77 9.13 -4.35 5.77
CA GLY A 77 10.26 -3.95 4.92
C GLY A 77 10.14 -4.28 3.44
N HIS A 78 9.06 -4.94 3.00
CA HIS A 78 8.75 -5.13 1.58
C HIS A 78 7.43 -4.47 1.19
N VAL A 79 7.22 -4.32 -0.12
CA VAL A 79 6.06 -3.64 -0.70
C VAL A 79 5.29 -4.62 -1.56
N HIS A 80 3.97 -4.68 -1.34
CA HIS A 80 3.02 -5.28 -2.26
C HIS A 80 2.43 -4.15 -3.11
N PRO A 81 2.92 -3.93 -4.34
CA PRO A 81 2.47 -2.82 -5.16
C PRO A 81 1.03 -3.06 -5.62
N GLY A 82 0.21 -2.02 -5.52
CA GLY A 82 -1.12 -2.02 -6.12
C GLY A 82 -1.05 -1.93 -7.65
N ILE A 83 -2.12 -2.36 -8.31
CA ILE A 83 -2.28 -2.14 -9.75
C ILE A 83 -2.52 -0.64 -9.96
N PRO A 84 -1.76 0.05 -10.84
CA PRO A 84 -1.97 1.46 -11.11
C PRO A 84 -3.38 1.75 -11.63
N ILE A 85 -4.03 2.77 -11.04
CA ILE A 85 -5.35 3.26 -11.44
C ILE A 85 -5.13 4.60 -12.16
N THR A 86 -5.52 4.68 -13.42
CA THR A 86 -5.29 5.84 -14.27
C THR A 86 -6.59 6.50 -14.71
N GLY A 87 -6.53 7.80 -15.04
CA GLY A 87 -7.64 8.50 -15.66
C GLY A 87 -8.75 8.91 -14.69
N VAL A 88 -8.48 8.95 -13.39
CA VAL A 88 -9.45 9.37 -12.37
C VAL A 88 -8.82 10.31 -11.37
N THR A 89 -9.58 11.32 -10.92
CA THR A 89 -9.15 12.26 -9.88
C THR A 89 -9.51 11.79 -8.46
N SER A 90 -10.34 10.75 -8.35
CA SER A 90 -10.79 10.20 -7.08
C SER A 90 -11.14 8.72 -7.21
N GLY A 91 -11.18 8.03 -6.07
CA GLY A 91 -11.60 6.64 -5.97
C GLY A 91 -11.67 6.19 -4.51
N SER A 92 -11.87 4.90 -4.33
CA SER A 92 -11.83 4.26 -3.01
C SER A 92 -11.40 2.80 -3.13
N PHE A 93 -10.93 2.24 -2.03
CA PHE A 93 -10.70 0.80 -1.88
C PHE A 93 -11.20 0.34 -0.51
N GLN A 94 -11.59 -0.93 -0.42
CA GLN A 94 -11.99 -1.54 0.83
C GLN A 94 -10.81 -2.29 1.44
N VAL A 95 -10.59 -2.09 2.75
CA VAL A 95 -9.64 -2.87 3.53
C VAL A 95 -10.17 -4.29 3.66
N PRO A 96 -9.38 -5.33 3.32
CA PRO A 96 -9.86 -6.71 3.40
C PRO A 96 -10.15 -7.12 4.86
N THR A 97 -11.10 -8.05 5.01
CA THR A 97 -11.47 -8.66 6.30
C THR A 97 -10.87 -10.04 6.48
N THR A 98 -10.22 -10.57 5.46
CA THR A 98 -9.57 -11.90 5.45
C THR A 98 -8.38 -11.85 4.48
N GLY A 99 -7.50 -12.84 4.52
CA GLY A 99 -6.41 -12.99 3.56
C GLY A 99 -5.06 -12.62 4.15
N HIS A 100 -4.37 -11.63 3.57
CA HIS A 100 -3.04 -11.26 4.03
C HIS A 100 -3.06 -10.71 5.45
N ASP A 101 -2.22 -11.26 6.31
CA ASP A 101 -2.11 -10.87 7.71
C ASP A 101 -1.63 -9.42 7.88
N PHE A 102 -2.16 -8.74 8.90
CA PHE A 102 -1.77 -7.40 9.32
C PHE A 102 -0.86 -7.39 10.56
N SER A 103 -0.33 -8.54 10.97
CA SER A 103 0.64 -8.59 12.09
C SER A 103 1.91 -7.79 11.78
N GLY A 104 2.66 -7.41 12.81
CA GLY A 104 3.89 -6.63 12.66
C GLY A 104 3.66 -5.21 12.14
N PHE A 105 4.64 -4.64 11.46
CA PHE A 105 4.56 -3.26 10.97
C PHE A 105 3.99 -3.20 9.56
N THR A 106 2.69 -2.93 9.46
CA THR A 106 1.96 -2.83 8.20
C THR A 106 1.35 -1.44 8.00
N ARG A 107 1.12 -1.05 6.73
CA ARG A 107 0.46 0.22 6.37
C ARG A 107 0.08 0.23 4.90
N TYR A 108 -0.89 1.08 4.54
CA TYR A 108 -1.13 1.45 3.15
C TYR A 108 -0.47 2.79 2.85
N ARG A 109 0.14 2.90 1.68
CA ARG A 109 0.61 4.14 1.08
C ARG A 109 -0.19 4.42 -0.18
N ILE A 110 -0.90 5.54 -0.20
CA ILE A 110 -1.72 5.99 -1.31
C ILE A 110 -0.94 7.12 -1.99
N THR A 111 -0.52 6.91 -3.22
CA THR A 111 0.28 7.87 -3.99
C THR A 111 -0.47 8.28 -5.25
N VAL A 112 -0.60 9.58 -5.47
CA VAL A 112 -0.98 10.15 -6.76
C VAL A 112 0.26 10.68 -7.47
N THR A 113 0.40 10.34 -8.74
CA THR A 113 1.36 10.95 -9.67
C THR A 113 0.58 11.67 -10.75
N VAL A 114 0.90 12.92 -11.00
CA VAL A 114 0.31 13.72 -12.08
C VAL A 114 1.36 14.05 -13.12
N THR A 115 0.95 14.01 -14.38
CA THR A 115 1.81 14.24 -15.55
C THR A 115 1.19 15.35 -16.39
N ASP A 116 1.95 16.41 -16.69
CA ASP A 116 1.52 17.50 -17.56
C ASP A 116 1.60 17.13 -19.05
N SER A 117 1.23 18.07 -19.94
CA SER A 117 1.27 17.89 -21.39
C SER A 117 2.71 17.75 -21.94
N ASN A 118 3.70 18.21 -21.19
CA ASN A 118 5.13 18.10 -21.54
C ASN A 118 5.79 16.82 -20.99
N GLY A 119 5.06 16.01 -20.23
CA GLY A 119 5.56 14.80 -19.61
C GLY A 119 6.31 15.02 -18.28
N LEU A 120 6.25 16.22 -17.70
CA LEU A 120 6.82 16.49 -16.37
C LEU A 120 5.87 15.97 -15.30
N GLN A 121 6.44 15.47 -14.21
CA GLN A 121 5.67 14.77 -13.18
C GLN A 121 5.91 15.32 -11.79
N SER A 122 4.86 15.27 -10.99
CA SER A 122 4.94 15.40 -9.53
C SER A 122 4.09 14.35 -8.84
N SER A 123 4.42 14.06 -7.58
CA SER A 123 3.70 13.05 -6.79
C SER A 123 3.44 13.58 -5.39
N GLN A 124 2.30 13.14 -4.84
CA GLN A 124 1.93 13.33 -3.44
C GLN A 124 1.49 11.99 -2.86
N SER A 125 1.71 11.78 -1.57
CA SER A 125 1.28 10.54 -0.92
C SER A 125 0.75 10.78 0.49
N ALA A 126 -0.16 9.90 0.91
CA ALA A 126 -0.60 9.75 2.29
C ALA A 126 -0.37 8.31 2.74
N THR A 127 -0.05 8.14 4.02
CA THR A 127 0.12 6.83 4.64
C THR A 127 -0.91 6.66 5.74
N VAL A 128 -1.54 5.49 5.80
CA VAL A 128 -2.50 5.11 6.83
C VAL A 128 -2.07 3.82 7.51
N PHE A 129 -2.43 3.68 8.78
CA PHE A 129 -1.97 2.60 9.64
C PHE A 129 -3.14 1.75 10.15
N PRO A 130 -2.93 0.45 10.39
CA PRO A 130 -3.95 -0.40 10.98
C PRO A 130 -4.21 -0.02 12.44
N GLU A 131 -5.49 0.01 12.83
CA GLU A 131 -5.88 0.01 14.23
C GLU A 131 -5.84 -1.42 14.75
N LYS A 132 -4.90 -1.72 15.63
CA LYS A 132 -4.58 -3.08 16.01
C LYS A 132 -5.10 -3.46 17.39
N VAL A 133 -5.24 -4.76 17.61
CA VAL A 133 -5.57 -5.40 18.88
C VAL A 133 -4.69 -6.63 19.08
N ASN A 134 -4.35 -6.89 20.33
CA ASN A 134 -3.66 -8.10 20.73
C ASN A 134 -4.66 -9.15 21.24
N LEU A 135 -4.68 -10.32 20.61
CA LEU A 135 -5.42 -11.48 21.06
C LEU A 135 -4.47 -12.39 21.88
N THR A 136 -4.90 -12.82 23.06
CA THR A 136 -4.12 -13.74 23.88
C THR A 136 -4.74 -15.12 23.81
N PHE A 137 -3.92 -16.11 23.47
CA PHE A 137 -4.30 -17.51 23.38
C PHE A 137 -3.55 -18.33 24.42
N ASP A 138 -4.29 -19.20 25.10
CA ASP A 138 -3.72 -20.17 26.04
C ASP A 138 -4.43 -21.52 25.87
N THR A 139 -3.87 -22.57 26.51
CA THR A 139 -4.42 -23.93 26.49
C THR A 139 -4.44 -24.53 27.90
N ALA A 140 -5.41 -25.40 28.15
CA ALA A 140 -5.49 -26.20 29.36
C ALA A 140 -5.51 -27.70 28.99
N PRO A 141 -4.42 -28.46 29.25
CA PRO A 141 -3.16 -28.05 29.90
C PRO A 141 -2.36 -27.07 29.03
N GLY A 142 -1.50 -26.28 29.69
CA GLY A 142 -0.64 -25.32 29.01
C GLY A 142 0.40 -25.96 28.09
N GLY A 143 0.91 -25.19 27.13
CA GLY A 143 2.00 -25.60 26.25
C GLY A 143 1.57 -26.40 25.01
N LEU A 144 0.26 -26.51 24.73
CA LEU A 144 -0.21 -27.15 23.51
C LEU A 144 -0.15 -26.19 22.32
N THR A 145 -0.20 -26.76 21.10
CA THR A 145 -0.16 -25.99 19.85
C THR A 145 -1.57 -25.61 19.41
N LEU A 146 -1.76 -24.34 19.10
CA LEU A 146 -2.92 -23.81 18.38
C LEU A 146 -2.49 -23.35 16.98
N TYR A 147 -3.43 -23.36 16.05
CA TYR A 147 -3.20 -22.87 14.71
C TYR A 147 -4.05 -21.62 14.47
N VAL A 148 -3.41 -20.52 14.08
CA VAL A 148 -4.08 -19.31 13.59
C VAL A 148 -3.82 -19.24 12.10
N ASP A 149 -4.88 -19.24 11.29
CA ASP A 149 -4.81 -19.26 9.82
C ASP A 149 -3.86 -20.34 9.26
N SER A 150 -3.91 -21.52 9.88
CA SER A 150 -3.08 -22.70 9.57
C SER A 150 -1.61 -22.59 10.01
N ILE A 151 -1.18 -21.49 10.64
CA ILE A 151 0.16 -21.31 11.20
C ILE A 151 0.18 -21.80 12.64
N ALA A 152 1.14 -22.67 12.98
CA ALA A 152 1.27 -23.25 14.31
C ALA A 152 1.91 -22.27 15.31
N HIS A 153 1.27 -22.13 16.48
CA HIS A 153 1.77 -21.34 17.61
C HIS A 153 1.70 -22.17 18.89
N GLN A 154 2.77 -22.15 19.68
CA GLN A 154 2.79 -22.81 21.00
C GLN A 154 2.18 -21.87 22.04
N ALA A 155 1.13 -22.30 22.71
CA ALA A 155 0.47 -21.56 23.78
C ALA A 155 1.34 -21.53 25.09
N PRO A 156 1.30 -20.44 25.89
CA PRO A 156 0.54 -19.20 25.62
C PRO A 156 1.26 -18.29 24.61
N PHE A 157 0.50 -17.56 23.79
CA PHE A 157 1.04 -16.56 22.88
C PHE A 157 0.11 -15.35 22.73
N VAL A 158 0.66 -14.24 22.27
CA VAL A 158 -0.08 -13.04 21.89
C VAL A 158 -0.02 -12.90 20.37
N TYR A 159 -1.17 -12.67 19.76
CA TYR A 159 -1.32 -12.50 18.33
C TYR A 159 -1.77 -11.07 18.03
N ASP A 160 -0.90 -10.30 17.36
CA ASP A 160 -1.15 -8.93 16.94
C ASP A 160 -1.93 -8.93 15.64
N THR A 161 -3.11 -8.29 15.59
CA THR A 161 -3.96 -8.27 14.41
C THR A 161 -4.73 -6.96 14.24
N LEU A 162 -5.31 -6.77 13.05
CA LEU A 162 -6.18 -5.63 12.71
C LEU A 162 -7.57 -5.83 13.34
N ILE A 163 -8.12 -4.78 13.95
CA ILE A 163 -9.50 -4.81 14.46
C ILE A 163 -10.47 -5.13 13.32
N GLY A 164 -11.36 -6.11 13.56
CA GLY A 164 -12.38 -6.57 12.60
C GLY A 164 -11.85 -7.55 11.53
N PHE A 165 -10.57 -7.94 11.59
CA PHE A 165 -10.04 -8.97 10.70
C PHE A 165 -10.44 -10.36 11.20
N ASN A 166 -10.84 -11.24 10.28
CA ASN A 166 -11.30 -12.60 10.60
C ASN A 166 -10.14 -13.58 10.52
N HIS A 167 -9.95 -14.34 11.58
CA HIS A 167 -8.99 -15.43 11.67
C HIS A 167 -9.69 -16.77 11.86
N THR A 168 -9.09 -17.83 11.35
CA THR A 168 -9.48 -19.20 11.66
C THR A 168 -8.60 -19.71 12.79
N ILE A 169 -9.22 -20.13 13.90
CA ILE A 169 -8.50 -20.74 15.02
C ILE A 169 -8.81 -22.23 15.06
N GLU A 170 -7.76 -23.05 15.12
CA GLU A 170 -7.90 -24.51 15.13
C GLU A 170 -7.06 -25.13 16.26
N ALA A 171 -7.70 -26.02 17.02
CA ALA A 171 -7.04 -26.87 18.00
C ALA A 171 -7.06 -28.32 17.49
N ARG A 172 -5.92 -28.80 16.99
CA ARG A 172 -5.79 -30.17 16.48
C ARG A 172 -5.50 -31.18 17.60
N ASN A 173 -5.87 -32.43 17.39
CA ASN A 173 -5.41 -33.51 18.27
C ASN A 173 -3.89 -33.56 18.27
N GLN A 174 -3.28 -33.68 19.45
CA GLN A 174 -1.83 -33.68 19.58
C GLN A 174 -1.40 -34.63 20.69
N THR A 175 -0.24 -35.25 20.49
CA THR A 175 0.35 -36.22 21.46
C THR A 175 1.47 -35.51 22.22
N GLY A 176 1.32 -35.41 23.53
CA GLY A 176 2.39 -35.00 24.44
C GLY A 176 3.20 -36.18 24.90
N SER A 177 4.13 -35.94 25.81
CA SER A 177 5.05 -36.98 26.33
C SER A 177 4.35 -38.17 27.05
N ALA A 178 3.17 -37.93 27.62
CA ALA A 178 2.46 -38.93 28.45
C ALA A 178 0.99 -39.17 28.04
N SER A 179 0.41 -38.35 27.18
CA SER A 179 -1.02 -38.37 26.86
C SER A 179 -1.32 -37.80 25.48
N THR A 180 -2.41 -38.26 24.87
CA THR A 180 -3.00 -37.64 23.69
C THR A 180 -4.09 -36.70 24.14
N TYR A 181 -4.06 -35.47 23.59
CA TYR A 181 -5.03 -34.42 23.85
C TYR A 181 -5.95 -34.25 22.66
N THR A 182 -7.24 -34.15 22.93
CA THR A 182 -8.28 -33.83 21.94
C THR A 182 -8.94 -32.53 22.33
N PHE A 183 -9.35 -31.74 21.35
CA PHE A 183 -10.10 -30.52 21.61
C PHE A 183 -11.42 -30.83 22.31
N ALA A 184 -11.74 -30.07 23.35
CA ALA A 184 -12.98 -30.18 24.10
C ALA A 184 -13.90 -28.98 23.86
N SER A 185 -13.46 -27.78 24.16
CA SER A 185 -14.23 -26.55 24.01
C SER A 185 -13.32 -25.31 24.04
N TRP A 186 -13.83 -24.20 23.54
CA TRP A 186 -13.26 -22.88 23.79
C TRP A 186 -13.77 -22.36 25.15
N SER A 187 -13.00 -21.45 25.80
CA SER A 187 -13.34 -20.91 27.12
C SER A 187 -14.45 -19.84 27.07
N ASP A 188 -14.66 -19.23 25.92
CA ASP A 188 -15.62 -18.18 25.64
C ASP A 188 -16.94 -18.69 25.00
N GLY A 189 -17.10 -20.00 24.87
CA GLY A 189 -18.35 -20.66 24.49
C GLY A 189 -18.30 -21.43 23.20
#